data_ed51eac495df4b3a2133c2d4b724bdaa
#
_entry.id   ed51eac495df4b3a2133c2d4b724bdaa
#
_cell.length_a   1.000
_cell.length_b   1.000
_cell.length_c   1.000
_cell.angle_alpha   90.00
_cell.angle_beta   90.00
_cell.angle_gamma   90.00
#
_symmetry.space_group_name_H-M   'P 1'
#
loop_
_entity.id
_entity.type
_entity.pdbx_description
1 polymer ?
#
loop_
_entity_poly.entity_id
_entity_poly.type
_entity_poly.pdbx_seq_one_letter_code
_entity_poly.pdbx_strand_id
1 'polypeptide(L)'
;MHCHVKTWGAIHQKSVKSTSVNSALYVLYNVLGKRRGEVNAMEKLIITACICGAEVTKEHNPAVPYTVEEIAKEAKSAYDAGASIIHLHVREDDGTPTQSKERFEACINAIKEVCPDVIIQPSTGGAVGMSNEERLAPTTLRPEMATLDCGTCNFGGDEIFVNTENMIIDFANTMNEYGIKPEIEVFDKGMVDMAIRLHKKGYIKAPMHFDFVMGVNGGISGEPRDLLFMANSIPAGSTWTVSGVGRFEYPMVTMGILMGGHV
;
A
#
# COMPACT_ATOMS: atom_id res chain seq x y z
N MET A 1 -26.74 31.43 -15.67
CA MET A 1 -27.01 31.03 -14.28
C MET A 1 -25.86 31.52 -13.42
N HIS A 2 -26.12 32.52 -12.58
CA HIS A 2 -25.09 33.20 -11.78
C HIS A 2 -24.84 32.40 -10.47
N CYS A 3 -23.61 32.06 -10.22
CA CYS A 3 -23.20 31.45 -8.95
C CYS A 3 -22.78 32.54 -7.97
N HIS A 4 -23.54 32.72 -6.88
CA HIS A 4 -23.26 33.70 -5.85
C HIS A 4 -22.22 33.17 -4.87
N VAL A 5 -21.06 33.79 -4.83
CA VAL A 5 -20.07 33.62 -3.75
C VAL A 5 -20.54 34.43 -2.55
N LYS A 6 -20.87 33.75 -1.43
CA LYS A 6 -21.13 34.41 -0.15
C LYS A 6 -19.81 34.66 0.59
N THR A 7 -19.52 35.94 0.82
CA THR A 7 -18.43 36.37 1.69
C THR A 7 -18.74 36.07 3.16
N TRP A 8 -17.78 35.42 3.84
CA TRP A 8 -17.85 35.16 5.28
C TRP A 8 -17.37 36.39 6.06
N GLY A 9 -18.25 36.86 6.95
CA GLY A 9 -17.98 38.01 7.82
C GLY A 9 -17.02 37.68 8.96
N ALA A 10 -16.41 38.74 9.45
CA ALA A 10 -15.40 38.76 10.49
C ALA A 10 -15.76 38.00 11.77
N ILE A 11 -14.89 37.07 12.19
CA ILE A 11 -14.96 36.41 13.51
C ILE A 11 -14.07 37.19 14.47
N HIS A 12 -14.67 37.63 15.59
CA HIS A 12 -14.00 38.33 16.69
C HIS A 12 -12.84 37.52 17.26
N GLN A 13 -11.68 38.15 17.33
CA GLN A 13 -10.52 37.67 18.08
C GLN A 13 -10.84 37.62 19.57
N LYS A 14 -10.98 36.40 20.13
CA LYS A 14 -10.76 36.15 21.55
C LYS A 14 -9.39 35.52 21.72
N SER A 15 -8.54 36.16 22.53
CA SER A 15 -7.20 35.71 22.85
C SER A 15 -7.22 34.33 23.51
N VAL A 16 -6.73 33.30 22.79
CA VAL A 16 -6.44 31.98 23.35
C VAL A 16 -4.98 31.94 23.74
N LYS A 17 -4.70 31.71 25.02
CA LYS A 17 -3.34 31.60 25.56
C LYS A 17 -2.57 30.49 24.83
N SER A 18 -1.45 30.90 24.25
CA SER A 18 -0.53 30.19 23.40
C SER A 18 0.30 29.15 24.15
N THR A 19 -0.14 27.88 24.22
CA THR A 19 0.76 26.79 24.62
C THR A 19 0.58 25.49 23.81
N SER A 20 -0.46 25.34 23.02
CA SER A 20 -0.69 24.13 22.21
C SER A 20 -0.42 24.27 20.69
N VAL A 21 -0.39 25.50 20.18
CA VAL A 21 -0.14 25.78 18.76
C VAL A 21 1.33 25.61 18.37
N ASN A 22 2.24 25.85 19.33
CA ASN A 22 3.67 25.76 19.08
C ASN A 22 4.18 24.33 18.90
N SER A 23 3.53 23.32 19.47
CA SER A 23 3.97 21.92 19.30
C SER A 23 3.56 21.35 17.94
N ALA A 24 2.36 21.68 17.44
CA ALA A 24 1.92 21.25 16.13
C ALA A 24 2.70 21.96 15.00
N LEU A 25 2.95 23.28 15.15
CA LEU A 25 3.82 24.03 14.23
C LEU A 25 5.28 23.55 14.30
N TYR A 26 5.78 23.14 15.47
CA TYR A 26 7.13 22.61 15.63
C TYR A 26 7.29 21.24 14.99
N VAL A 27 6.29 20.38 15.07
CA VAL A 27 6.24 19.09 14.36
C VAL A 27 6.15 19.33 12.85
N LEU A 28 5.26 20.21 12.37
CA LEU A 28 5.19 20.60 10.96
C LEU A 28 6.49 21.22 10.46
N TYR A 29 7.13 22.08 11.27
CA TYR A 29 8.41 22.73 10.96
C TYR A 29 9.56 21.71 10.86
N ASN A 30 9.59 20.70 11.72
CA ASN A 30 10.62 19.65 11.66
C ASN A 30 10.39 18.63 10.54
N VAL A 31 9.14 18.35 10.18
CA VAL A 31 8.79 17.51 9.02
C VAL A 31 9.05 18.26 7.70
N LEU A 32 8.75 19.56 7.65
CA LEU A 32 8.98 20.42 6.48
C LEU A 32 10.36 21.09 6.47
N GLY A 33 11.01 21.26 7.63
CA GLY A 33 12.22 22.09 7.82
C GLY A 33 13.56 21.42 7.50
N LYS A 34 13.60 20.11 7.27
CA LYS A 34 14.82 19.44 6.82
C LYS A 34 15.20 19.71 5.35
N ARG A 35 14.41 20.51 4.62
CA ARG A 35 14.63 20.82 3.19
C ARG A 35 14.85 22.30 2.89
N ARG A 36 15.41 23.10 3.83
CA ARG A 36 15.89 24.47 3.51
C ARG A 36 17.34 24.45 3.04
N GLY A 37 17.54 24.20 1.74
CA GLY A 37 18.88 24.30 1.14
C GLY A 37 18.93 24.15 -0.37
N GLU A 38 18.03 23.41 -0.96
CA GLU A 38 17.94 23.29 -2.43
C GLU A 38 16.46 23.17 -2.81
N VAL A 39 16.04 23.92 -3.82
CA VAL A 39 14.78 23.62 -4.54
C VAL A 39 15.08 22.36 -5.35
N ASN A 40 15.16 21.21 -4.67
CA ASN A 40 15.22 19.93 -5.35
C ASN A 40 13.92 19.75 -6.10
N ALA A 41 14.01 19.34 -7.37
CA ALA A 41 12.86 18.89 -8.12
C ALA A 41 12.02 17.97 -7.21
N MET A 42 10.72 18.25 -7.09
CA MET A 42 9.82 17.40 -6.29
C MET A 42 10.05 15.95 -6.73
N GLU A 43 10.31 15.07 -5.77
CA GLU A 43 10.39 13.63 -6.07
C GLU A 43 9.09 13.19 -6.71
N LYS A 44 9.19 12.33 -7.72
CA LYS A 44 8.01 11.83 -8.43
C LYS A 44 7.15 11.02 -7.48
N LEU A 45 5.85 11.26 -7.53
CA LEU A 45 4.86 10.43 -6.84
C LEU A 45 4.77 9.07 -7.55
N ILE A 46 4.93 7.98 -6.80
CA ILE A 46 4.59 6.64 -7.26
C ILE A 46 3.12 6.42 -6.93
N ILE A 47 2.35 6.00 -7.92
CA ILE A 47 0.95 5.61 -7.76
C ILE A 47 0.86 4.11 -8.03
N THR A 48 0.43 3.37 -7.01
CA THR A 48 0.14 1.93 -7.09
C THR A 48 -1.37 1.74 -7.18
N ALA A 49 -1.84 1.12 -8.24
CA ALA A 49 -3.26 0.84 -8.42
C ALA A 49 -3.59 -0.61 -8.00
N CYS A 50 -4.44 -0.76 -6.97
CA CYS A 50 -4.98 -2.04 -6.52
C CYS A 50 -6.28 -2.32 -7.28
N ILE A 51 -6.18 -2.96 -8.44
CA ILE A 51 -7.31 -3.13 -9.37
C ILE A 51 -8.23 -4.30 -9.04
N CYS A 52 -7.75 -5.25 -8.25
CA CYS A 52 -8.50 -6.42 -7.80
C CYS A 52 -7.97 -6.87 -6.44
N GLY A 53 -8.86 -7.23 -5.54
CA GLY A 53 -8.54 -7.83 -4.24
C GLY A 53 -9.12 -9.24 -4.12
N ALA A 54 -8.95 -9.88 -2.95
CA ALA A 54 -9.46 -11.23 -2.69
C ALA A 54 -10.89 -11.24 -2.11
N GLU A 55 -11.34 -10.19 -1.42
CA GLU A 55 -12.57 -10.21 -0.61
C GLU A 55 -13.79 -9.62 -1.34
N VAL A 56 -13.59 -8.51 -2.07
CA VAL A 56 -14.70 -7.79 -2.72
C VAL A 56 -15.12 -8.51 -3.99
N THR A 57 -16.41 -8.79 -4.13
CA THR A 57 -17.00 -9.49 -5.29
C THR A 57 -17.80 -8.55 -6.18
N LYS A 58 -18.21 -9.01 -7.37
CA LYS A 58 -19.12 -8.27 -8.28
C LYS A 58 -20.49 -7.98 -7.66
N GLU A 59 -20.90 -8.70 -6.62
CA GLU A 59 -22.11 -8.37 -5.84
C GLU A 59 -21.94 -7.09 -5.01
N HIS A 60 -20.73 -6.86 -4.47
CA HIS A 60 -20.39 -5.65 -3.72
C HIS A 60 -20.10 -4.48 -4.67
N ASN A 61 -19.38 -4.73 -5.75
CA ASN A 61 -19.06 -3.76 -6.79
C ASN A 61 -18.98 -4.45 -8.17
N PRO A 62 -19.93 -4.20 -9.06
CA PRO A 62 -19.96 -4.87 -10.38
C PRO A 62 -18.76 -4.54 -11.29
N ALA A 63 -17.96 -3.54 -10.95
CA ALA A 63 -16.74 -3.17 -11.68
C ALA A 63 -15.51 -4.01 -11.31
N VAL A 64 -15.57 -4.86 -10.27
CA VAL A 64 -14.42 -5.72 -9.88
C VAL A 64 -14.05 -6.65 -11.03
N PRO A 65 -12.81 -6.61 -11.54
CA PRO A 65 -12.39 -7.44 -12.65
C PRO A 65 -12.12 -8.88 -12.20
N TYR A 66 -12.60 -9.87 -12.95
CA TYR A 66 -12.36 -11.29 -12.70
C TYR A 66 -11.57 -11.92 -13.83
N THR A 67 -11.96 -11.70 -15.09
CA THR A 67 -11.30 -12.33 -16.23
C THR A 67 -9.96 -11.65 -16.57
N VAL A 68 -9.12 -12.36 -17.32
CA VAL A 68 -7.83 -11.82 -17.78
C VAL A 68 -8.02 -10.53 -18.57
N GLU A 69 -9.05 -10.48 -19.40
CA GLU A 69 -9.37 -9.30 -20.22
C GLU A 69 -9.86 -8.12 -19.37
N GLU A 70 -10.70 -8.39 -18.36
CA GLU A 70 -11.18 -7.37 -17.43
C GLU A 70 -9.99 -6.79 -16.63
N ILE A 71 -9.10 -7.64 -16.13
CA ILE A 71 -7.88 -7.24 -15.39
C ILE A 71 -6.97 -6.40 -16.28
N ALA A 72 -6.69 -6.82 -17.50
CA ALA A 72 -5.86 -6.05 -18.43
C ALA A 72 -6.46 -4.68 -18.78
N LYS A 73 -7.80 -4.63 -18.94
CA LYS A 73 -8.52 -3.38 -19.19
C LYS A 73 -8.44 -2.41 -18.02
N GLU A 74 -8.66 -2.88 -16.79
CA GLU A 74 -8.55 -2.04 -15.60
C GLU A 74 -7.10 -1.58 -15.36
N ALA A 75 -6.11 -2.46 -15.55
CA ALA A 75 -4.71 -2.09 -15.49
C ALA A 75 -4.37 -0.99 -16.51
N LYS A 76 -4.87 -1.09 -17.75
CA LYS A 76 -4.69 -0.07 -18.79
C LYS A 76 -5.33 1.26 -18.39
N SER A 77 -6.53 1.23 -17.82
CA SER A 77 -7.21 2.44 -17.34
C SER A 77 -6.41 3.14 -16.23
N ALA A 78 -5.91 2.37 -15.26
CA ALA A 78 -5.07 2.88 -14.18
C ALA A 78 -3.74 3.45 -14.71
N TYR A 79 -3.08 2.73 -15.62
CA TYR A 79 -1.83 3.17 -16.25
C TYR A 79 -2.02 4.49 -17.02
N ASP A 80 -3.08 4.62 -17.82
CA ASP A 80 -3.39 5.85 -18.55
C ASP A 80 -3.72 7.03 -17.62
N ALA A 81 -4.21 6.74 -16.41
CA ALA A 81 -4.43 7.73 -15.35
C ALA A 81 -3.15 8.09 -14.58
N GLY A 82 -2.03 7.39 -14.80
CA GLY A 82 -0.71 7.70 -14.22
C GLY A 82 -0.19 6.71 -13.20
N ALA A 83 -0.84 5.55 -13.02
CA ALA A 83 -0.29 4.49 -12.19
C ALA A 83 1.01 3.94 -12.79
N SER A 84 2.03 3.74 -11.97
CA SER A 84 3.32 3.15 -12.34
C SER A 84 3.49 1.73 -11.82
N ILE A 85 2.69 1.34 -10.84
CA ILE A 85 2.65 -0.02 -10.30
C ILE A 85 1.21 -0.51 -10.34
N ILE A 86 1.01 -1.77 -10.73
CA ILE A 86 -0.25 -2.49 -10.58
C ILE A 86 -0.07 -3.55 -9.50
N HIS A 87 -0.73 -3.36 -8.36
CA HIS A 87 -0.86 -4.38 -7.34
C HIS A 87 -1.91 -5.40 -7.80
N LEU A 88 -1.51 -6.65 -7.94
CA LEU A 88 -2.28 -7.66 -8.63
C LEU A 88 -2.67 -8.83 -7.70
N HIS A 89 -3.97 -8.98 -7.49
CA HIS A 89 -4.62 -10.25 -7.18
C HIS A 89 -5.25 -10.81 -8.45
N VAL A 90 -5.44 -12.10 -8.50
CA VAL A 90 -6.15 -12.76 -9.61
C VAL A 90 -7.28 -13.64 -9.09
N ARG A 91 -8.26 -13.88 -9.95
CA ARG A 91 -9.42 -14.70 -9.65
C ARG A 91 -9.69 -15.65 -10.81
N GLU A 92 -10.37 -16.75 -10.52
CA GLU A 92 -11.00 -17.56 -11.56
C GLU A 92 -12.16 -16.77 -12.21
N ASP A 93 -12.64 -17.22 -13.35
CA ASP A 93 -13.70 -16.50 -14.10
C ASP A 93 -15.03 -16.43 -13.35
N ASP A 94 -15.24 -17.32 -12.38
CA ASP A 94 -16.41 -17.32 -11.48
C ASP A 94 -16.25 -16.35 -10.28
N GLY A 95 -15.07 -15.72 -10.16
CA GLY A 95 -14.75 -14.79 -9.10
C GLY A 95 -14.08 -15.41 -7.87
N THR A 96 -13.84 -16.72 -7.86
CA THR A 96 -13.11 -17.38 -6.77
C THR A 96 -11.67 -16.85 -6.69
N PRO A 97 -11.18 -16.37 -5.53
CA PRO A 97 -9.77 -15.97 -5.36
C PRO A 97 -8.83 -17.15 -5.62
N THR A 98 -7.75 -16.91 -6.35
CA THR A 98 -6.75 -17.93 -6.64
C THR A 98 -5.33 -17.38 -6.57
N GLN A 99 -4.37 -18.26 -6.26
CA GLN A 99 -2.94 -17.99 -6.34
C GLN A 99 -2.27 -18.84 -7.43
N SER A 100 -3.07 -19.36 -8.39
CA SER A 100 -2.55 -20.15 -9.52
C SER A 100 -1.49 -19.37 -10.28
N LYS A 101 -0.31 -19.97 -10.42
CA LYS A 101 0.80 -19.42 -11.20
C LYS A 101 0.35 -19.13 -12.64
N GLU A 102 -0.39 -20.06 -13.24
CA GLU A 102 -0.86 -19.97 -14.63
C GLU A 102 -1.83 -18.79 -14.79
N ARG A 103 -2.67 -18.54 -13.79
CA ARG A 103 -3.59 -17.42 -13.81
C ARG A 103 -2.86 -16.08 -13.67
N PHE A 104 -1.87 -16.00 -12.76
CA PHE A 104 -1.00 -14.82 -12.67
C PHE A 104 -0.23 -14.60 -13.97
N GLU A 105 0.37 -15.63 -14.57
CA GLU A 105 1.11 -15.53 -15.83
C GLU A 105 0.23 -14.99 -16.96
N ALA A 106 -0.99 -15.51 -17.10
CA ALA A 106 -1.95 -15.04 -18.11
C ALA A 106 -2.29 -13.55 -17.90
N CYS A 107 -2.62 -13.14 -16.66
CA CYS A 107 -2.93 -11.75 -16.35
C CYS A 107 -1.72 -10.83 -16.56
N ILE A 108 -0.52 -11.22 -16.10
CA ILE A 108 0.72 -10.45 -16.27
C ILE A 108 1.01 -10.24 -17.75
N ASN A 109 0.93 -11.28 -18.57
CA ASN A 109 1.15 -11.18 -20.02
C ASN A 109 0.15 -10.23 -20.66
N ALA A 110 -1.15 -10.36 -20.37
CA ALA A 110 -2.18 -9.49 -20.91
C ALA A 110 -2.00 -8.01 -20.48
N ILE A 111 -1.60 -7.76 -19.23
CA ILE A 111 -1.27 -6.39 -18.77
C ILE A 111 -0.06 -5.86 -19.53
N LYS A 112 1.01 -6.65 -19.67
CA LYS A 112 2.25 -6.21 -20.34
C LYS A 112 2.05 -5.95 -21.85
N GLU A 113 1.10 -6.60 -22.50
CA GLU A 113 0.74 -6.28 -23.88
C GLU A 113 0.18 -4.86 -24.05
N VAL A 114 -0.60 -4.38 -23.08
CA VAL A 114 -1.25 -3.07 -23.13
C VAL A 114 -0.53 -1.98 -22.33
N CYS A 115 0.33 -2.36 -21.40
CA CYS A 115 1.10 -1.49 -20.51
C CYS A 115 2.54 -2.03 -20.35
N PRO A 116 3.41 -1.94 -21.37
CA PRO A 116 4.72 -2.63 -21.37
C PRO A 116 5.65 -2.17 -20.24
N ASP A 117 5.56 -0.91 -19.82
CA ASP A 117 6.50 -0.28 -18.87
C ASP A 117 5.98 -0.29 -17.41
N VAL A 118 4.72 -0.75 -17.18
CA VAL A 118 4.16 -0.78 -15.82
C VAL A 118 4.85 -1.86 -14.98
N ILE A 119 5.15 -1.56 -13.73
CA ILE A 119 5.59 -2.58 -12.76
C ILE A 119 4.38 -3.36 -12.30
N ILE A 120 4.46 -4.68 -12.36
CA ILE A 120 3.41 -5.56 -11.83
C ILE A 120 3.92 -6.17 -10.53
N GLN A 121 3.11 -6.02 -9.49
CA GLN A 121 3.37 -6.47 -8.13
C GLN A 121 2.33 -7.51 -7.73
N PRO A 122 2.58 -8.80 -7.93
CA PRO A 122 1.70 -9.86 -7.44
C PRO A 122 1.60 -9.82 -5.91
N SER A 123 0.38 -9.97 -5.41
CA SER A 123 0.15 -10.18 -3.99
C SER A 123 0.59 -11.58 -3.58
N THR A 124 1.34 -11.68 -2.47
CA THR A 124 1.59 -12.92 -1.76
C THR A 124 0.65 -13.10 -0.54
N GLY A 125 -0.30 -12.20 -0.36
CA GLY A 125 -1.35 -12.33 0.65
C GLY A 125 -2.32 -13.45 0.34
N GLY A 126 -2.75 -13.53 -0.92
CA GLY A 126 -3.78 -14.47 -1.34
C GLY A 126 -5.13 -14.15 -0.71
N ALA A 127 -5.88 -15.19 -0.36
CA ALA A 127 -7.06 -15.12 0.49
C ALA A 127 -6.78 -15.79 1.85
N VAL A 128 -7.54 -15.41 2.87
CA VAL A 128 -7.42 -16.01 4.20
C VAL A 128 -7.55 -17.54 4.12
N GLY A 129 -6.61 -18.26 4.75
CA GLY A 129 -6.58 -19.73 4.78
C GLY A 129 -5.76 -20.41 3.69
N MET A 130 -5.24 -19.67 2.70
CA MET A 130 -4.31 -20.23 1.71
C MET A 130 -2.99 -20.61 2.35
N SER A 131 -2.39 -21.70 1.86
CA SER A 131 -1.09 -22.19 2.32
C SER A 131 0.07 -21.29 1.87
N ASN A 132 1.23 -21.42 2.53
CA ASN A 132 2.44 -20.68 2.13
C ASN A 132 2.88 -21.00 0.70
N GLU A 133 2.75 -22.27 0.29
CA GLU A 133 3.12 -22.72 -1.04
C GLU A 133 2.25 -22.04 -2.11
N GLU A 134 0.93 -22.02 -1.90
CA GLU A 134 0.00 -21.31 -2.77
C GLU A 134 0.34 -19.81 -2.84
N ARG A 135 0.51 -19.17 -1.68
CA ARG A 135 0.81 -17.73 -1.59
C ARG A 135 2.13 -17.35 -2.28
N LEU A 136 3.12 -18.24 -2.27
CA LEU A 136 4.41 -18.02 -2.95
C LEU A 136 4.40 -18.38 -4.44
N ALA A 137 3.39 -19.08 -4.96
CA ALA A 137 3.37 -19.54 -6.35
C ALA A 137 3.63 -18.41 -7.37
N PRO A 138 3.05 -17.18 -7.23
CA PRO A 138 3.30 -16.08 -8.17
C PRO A 138 4.77 -15.62 -8.21
N THR A 139 5.53 -15.79 -7.12
CA THR A 139 6.94 -15.38 -7.07
C THR A 139 7.82 -16.20 -8.01
N THR A 140 7.40 -17.41 -8.39
CA THR A 140 8.10 -18.26 -9.37
C THR A 140 8.15 -17.65 -10.77
N LEU A 141 7.29 -16.67 -11.06
CA LEU A 141 7.30 -15.87 -12.29
C LEU A 141 8.38 -14.77 -12.26
N ARG A 142 9.07 -14.58 -11.13
CA ARG A 142 10.13 -13.60 -10.92
C ARG A 142 9.71 -12.16 -11.28
N PRO A 143 8.61 -11.65 -10.72
CA PRO A 143 8.22 -10.27 -10.92
C PRO A 143 9.27 -9.31 -10.36
N GLU A 144 9.22 -8.04 -10.78
CA GLU A 144 10.11 -7.00 -10.26
C GLU A 144 9.86 -6.72 -8.77
N MET A 145 8.59 -6.75 -8.36
CA MET A 145 8.12 -6.55 -6.99
C MET A 145 7.09 -7.60 -6.59
N ALA A 146 6.94 -7.85 -5.29
CA ALA A 146 5.84 -8.60 -4.71
C ALA A 146 5.62 -8.13 -3.26
N THR A 147 4.45 -8.40 -2.68
CA THR A 147 4.15 -7.99 -1.31
C THR A 147 4.78 -8.93 -0.28
N LEU A 148 5.10 -8.41 0.89
CA LEU A 148 5.61 -9.15 2.04
C LEU A 148 4.87 -8.70 3.30
N ASP A 149 3.83 -9.44 3.68
CA ASP A 149 3.03 -9.16 4.87
C ASP A 149 3.81 -9.40 6.14
N CYS A 150 4.06 -8.38 6.95
CA CYS A 150 4.95 -8.45 8.11
C CYS A 150 4.25 -8.63 9.45
N GLY A 151 3.16 -9.38 9.49
CA GLY A 151 2.53 -9.77 10.74
C GLY A 151 1.13 -10.36 10.60
N THR A 152 0.73 -11.09 11.63
CA THR A 152 -0.61 -11.68 11.76
C THR A 152 -1.58 -10.62 12.28
N CYS A 153 -2.75 -10.50 11.68
CA CYS A 153 -3.81 -9.63 12.18
C CYS A 153 -5.20 -10.27 12.05
N ASN A 154 -6.16 -9.76 12.82
CA ASN A 154 -7.56 -10.05 12.59
C ASN A 154 -8.01 -9.29 11.34
N PHE A 155 -8.54 -10.01 10.35
CA PHE A 155 -8.88 -9.42 9.07
C PHE A 155 -10.35 -8.98 9.00
N GLY A 156 -11.16 -9.44 9.94
CA GLY A 156 -12.57 -9.11 10.11
C GLY A 156 -13.35 -10.32 10.64
N GLY A 157 -14.38 -10.08 11.44
CA GLY A 157 -15.13 -11.17 12.08
C GLY A 157 -14.22 -12.14 12.83
N ASP A 158 -14.31 -13.42 12.50
CA ASP A 158 -13.49 -14.50 13.06
C ASP A 158 -12.27 -14.85 12.17
N GLU A 159 -12.01 -14.09 11.10
CA GLU A 159 -10.91 -14.37 10.17
C GLU A 159 -9.58 -13.86 10.71
N ILE A 160 -8.57 -14.73 10.63
CA ILE A 160 -7.19 -14.41 11.03
C ILE A 160 -6.30 -14.55 9.80
N PHE A 161 -5.70 -13.43 9.40
CA PHE A 161 -4.68 -13.41 8.36
C PHE A 161 -3.32 -13.73 9.00
N VAL A 162 -2.86 -14.97 8.81
CA VAL A 162 -1.70 -15.52 9.53
C VAL A 162 -0.42 -15.23 8.76
N ASN A 163 0.53 -14.52 9.42
CA ASN A 163 1.88 -14.28 8.95
C ASN A 163 2.84 -14.40 10.15
N THR A 164 3.28 -15.62 10.43
CA THR A 164 4.25 -15.87 11.51
C THR A 164 5.65 -15.39 11.13
N GLU A 165 6.54 -15.15 12.10
CA GLU A 165 7.93 -14.72 11.81
C GLU A 165 8.63 -15.70 10.85
N ASN A 166 8.44 -17.02 11.01
CA ASN A 166 9.05 -18.02 10.12
C ASN A 166 8.49 -17.92 8.68
N MET A 167 7.17 -17.72 8.51
CA MET A 167 6.57 -17.51 7.19
C MET A 167 7.16 -16.28 6.52
N ILE A 168 7.26 -15.16 7.24
CA ILE A 168 7.83 -13.91 6.70
C ILE A 168 9.30 -14.12 6.28
N ILE A 169 10.08 -14.88 7.06
CA ILE A 169 11.48 -15.23 6.73
C ILE A 169 11.54 -16.07 5.46
N ASP A 170 10.68 -17.08 5.32
CA ASP A 170 10.64 -17.96 4.15
C ASP A 170 10.27 -17.15 2.88
N PHE A 171 9.29 -16.26 2.98
CA PHE A 171 8.88 -15.39 1.89
C PHE A 171 10.00 -14.42 1.50
N ALA A 172 10.63 -13.77 2.48
CA ALA A 172 11.76 -12.87 2.24
C ALA A 172 12.96 -13.57 1.60
N ASN A 173 13.26 -14.81 2.02
CA ASN A 173 14.32 -15.62 1.43
C ASN A 173 14.02 -15.99 -0.03
N THR A 174 12.77 -16.39 -0.32
CA THR A 174 12.33 -16.69 -1.69
C THR A 174 12.43 -15.46 -2.58
N MET A 175 11.99 -14.29 -2.11
CA MET A 175 12.12 -13.04 -2.84
C MET A 175 13.59 -12.65 -3.08
N ASN A 176 14.46 -12.85 -2.07
CA ASN A 176 15.90 -12.62 -2.21
C ASN A 176 16.54 -13.55 -3.25
N GLU A 177 16.16 -14.82 -3.28
CA GLU A 177 16.67 -15.81 -4.24
C GLU A 177 16.28 -15.45 -5.68
N TYR A 178 15.04 -14.99 -5.87
CA TYR A 178 14.52 -14.64 -7.19
C TYR A 178 14.83 -13.21 -7.62
N GLY A 179 15.44 -12.41 -6.75
CA GLY A 179 15.76 -11.00 -7.03
C GLY A 179 14.55 -10.07 -7.03
N ILE A 180 13.49 -10.46 -6.34
CA ILE A 180 12.24 -9.70 -6.23
C ILE A 180 12.38 -8.64 -5.15
N LYS A 181 11.92 -7.41 -5.44
CA LYS A 181 11.84 -6.33 -4.46
C LYS A 181 10.60 -6.52 -3.58
N PRO A 182 10.73 -6.74 -2.25
CA PRO A 182 9.57 -6.78 -1.38
C PRO A 182 8.99 -5.38 -1.16
N GLU A 183 7.66 -5.25 -1.25
CA GLU A 183 6.89 -4.22 -0.57
C GLU A 183 6.45 -4.77 0.77
N ILE A 184 6.83 -4.09 1.84
CA ILE A 184 6.62 -4.54 3.21
C ILE A 184 5.26 -4.02 3.67
N GLU A 185 4.24 -4.88 3.60
CA GLU A 185 2.90 -4.54 4.07
C GLU A 185 2.81 -4.64 5.58
N VAL A 186 2.32 -3.57 6.19
CA VAL A 186 2.19 -3.45 7.64
C VAL A 186 0.85 -2.83 8.02
N PHE A 187 0.15 -3.49 8.93
CA PHE A 187 -1.18 -3.09 9.41
C PHE A 187 -1.13 -2.41 10.77
N ASP A 188 0.03 -2.39 11.42
CA ASP A 188 0.28 -1.66 12.67
C ASP A 188 1.77 -1.45 12.93
N LYS A 189 2.06 -0.72 14.02
CA LYS A 189 3.44 -0.40 14.42
C LYS A 189 4.27 -1.63 14.81
N GLY A 190 3.66 -2.65 15.39
CA GLY A 190 4.37 -3.88 15.79
C GLY A 190 4.93 -4.63 14.58
N MET A 191 4.21 -4.54 13.44
CA MET A 191 4.66 -5.12 12.17
C MET A 191 5.84 -4.34 11.56
N VAL A 192 5.87 -3.01 11.71
CA VAL A 192 7.07 -2.20 11.37
C VAL A 192 8.29 -2.66 12.18
N ASP A 193 8.12 -2.89 13.49
CA ASP A 193 9.21 -3.39 14.33
C ASP A 193 9.66 -4.80 13.96
N MET A 194 8.72 -5.65 13.53
CA MET A 194 9.03 -6.97 12.98
C MET A 194 9.91 -6.84 11.75
N ALA A 195 9.50 -6.05 10.76
CA ALA A 195 10.27 -5.82 9.53
C ALA A 195 11.69 -5.27 9.84
N ILE A 196 11.81 -4.31 10.75
CA ILE A 196 13.10 -3.76 11.19
C ILE A 196 13.98 -4.83 11.85
N ARG A 197 13.40 -5.72 12.68
CA ARG A 197 14.17 -6.83 13.28
C ARG A 197 14.66 -7.80 12.22
N LEU A 198 13.82 -8.14 11.25
CA LEU A 198 14.17 -9.05 10.16
C LEU A 198 15.21 -8.42 9.22
N HIS A 199 15.14 -7.12 8.99
CA HIS A 199 16.18 -6.38 8.28
C HIS A 199 17.52 -6.45 9.02
N LYS A 200 17.56 -6.21 10.34
CA LYS A 200 18.78 -6.31 11.15
C LYS A 200 19.37 -7.71 11.16
N LYS A 201 18.53 -8.75 11.01
CA LYS A 201 18.96 -10.15 10.86
C LYS A 201 19.42 -10.50 9.43
N GLY A 202 19.26 -9.60 8.46
CA GLY A 202 19.69 -9.78 7.07
C GLY A 202 18.66 -10.43 6.13
N TYR A 203 17.45 -10.73 6.59
CA TYR A 203 16.40 -11.34 5.77
C TYR A 203 15.75 -10.33 4.83
N ILE A 204 15.51 -9.10 5.29
CA ILE A 204 14.95 -8.02 4.46
C ILE A 204 16.08 -7.06 4.10
N LYS A 205 16.27 -6.80 2.80
CA LYS A 205 17.36 -5.93 2.29
C LYS A 205 16.92 -4.46 2.22
N ALA A 206 17.87 -3.54 2.50
CA ALA A 206 17.69 -2.12 2.22
C ALA A 206 17.94 -1.81 0.72
N PRO A 207 17.38 -0.69 0.19
CA PRO A 207 16.43 0.20 0.86
C PRO A 207 15.08 -0.49 1.07
N MET A 208 14.47 -0.27 2.25
CA MET A 208 13.14 -0.83 2.53
C MET A 208 12.05 0.05 1.91
N HIS A 209 11.00 -0.59 1.42
CA HIS A 209 9.78 0.08 0.96
C HIS A 209 8.60 -0.49 1.74
N PHE A 210 7.85 0.37 2.41
CA PHE A 210 6.72 -0.02 3.23
C PHE A 210 5.40 0.35 2.55
N ASP A 211 4.37 -0.48 2.71
CA ASP A 211 2.99 -0.06 2.52
C ASP A 211 2.27 -0.05 3.87
N PHE A 212 1.73 1.10 4.25
CA PHE A 212 0.92 1.26 5.44
C PHE A 212 -0.54 1.01 5.09
N VAL A 213 -1.00 -0.23 5.30
CA VAL A 213 -2.39 -0.61 5.07
C VAL A 213 -3.23 -0.20 6.28
N MET A 214 -4.00 0.87 6.14
CA MET A 214 -4.69 1.53 7.24
C MET A 214 -6.20 1.41 7.15
N GLY A 215 -6.83 1.16 8.29
CA GLY A 215 -8.29 1.08 8.40
C GLY A 215 -8.88 -0.32 8.29
N VAL A 216 -8.05 -1.36 8.26
CA VAL A 216 -8.47 -2.75 8.44
C VAL A 216 -8.88 -2.99 9.89
N ASN A 217 -9.93 -3.79 10.14
CA ASN A 217 -10.52 -3.96 11.46
C ASN A 217 -9.53 -4.40 12.56
N GLY A 218 -8.58 -5.23 12.25
CA GLY A 218 -7.57 -5.71 13.22
C GLY A 218 -6.24 -4.95 13.16
N GLY A 219 -6.16 -3.88 12.36
CA GLY A 219 -4.98 -3.06 12.19
C GLY A 219 -5.12 -1.65 12.78
N ILE A 220 -4.15 -0.79 12.46
CA ILE A 220 -4.17 0.62 12.85
C ILE A 220 -5.28 1.39 12.12
N SER A 221 -5.88 2.39 12.75
CA SER A 221 -6.97 3.14 12.14
C SER A 221 -6.47 4.04 10.99
N GLY A 222 -7.36 4.36 10.04
CA GLY A 222 -7.09 5.29 8.93
C GLY A 222 -7.17 6.76 9.36
N GLU A 223 -6.50 7.12 10.46
CA GLU A 223 -6.48 8.48 10.98
C GLU A 223 -5.15 9.19 10.64
N PRO A 224 -5.17 10.49 10.31
CA PRO A 224 -3.95 11.23 9.96
C PRO A 224 -2.83 11.17 11.01
N ARG A 225 -3.19 11.14 12.30
CA ARG A 225 -2.22 11.03 13.42
C ARG A 225 -1.50 9.68 13.41
N ASP A 226 -2.24 8.62 13.03
CA ASP A 226 -1.72 7.25 13.02
C ASP A 226 -0.80 7.06 11.81
N LEU A 227 -1.14 7.64 10.65
CA LEU A 227 -0.25 7.70 9.49
C LEU A 227 1.06 8.43 9.81
N LEU A 228 0.98 9.59 10.49
CA LEU A 228 2.18 10.32 10.94
C LEU A 228 3.04 9.47 11.88
N PHE A 229 2.42 8.71 12.78
CA PHE A 229 3.11 7.80 13.68
C PHE A 229 3.83 6.68 12.93
N MET A 230 3.15 6.05 11.95
CA MET A 230 3.73 5.00 11.12
C MET A 230 4.91 5.53 10.30
N ALA A 231 4.73 6.64 9.59
CA ALA A 231 5.76 7.25 8.75
C ALA A 231 7.02 7.67 9.54
N ASN A 232 6.86 8.12 10.78
CA ASN A 232 7.98 8.44 11.66
C ASN A 232 8.65 7.21 12.30
N SER A 233 8.07 6.02 12.12
CA SER A 233 8.54 4.78 12.75
C SER A 233 9.47 3.96 11.86
N ILE A 234 9.56 4.27 10.57
CA ILE A 234 10.43 3.53 9.63
C ILE A 234 11.86 4.06 9.64
N PRO A 235 12.85 3.23 9.29
CA PRO A 235 14.25 3.64 9.22
C PRO A 235 14.48 4.73 8.18
N ALA A 236 15.46 5.61 8.47
CA ALA A 236 15.91 6.62 7.52
C ALA A 236 16.37 5.95 6.20
N GLY A 237 16.01 6.55 5.07
CA GLY A 237 16.30 6.03 3.72
C GLY A 237 15.29 4.99 3.22
N SER A 238 14.26 4.67 4.01
CA SER A 238 13.10 3.92 3.52
C SER A 238 12.15 4.82 2.74
N THR A 239 11.46 4.25 1.78
CA THR A 239 10.30 4.85 1.11
C THR A 239 9.02 4.19 1.62
N TRP A 240 7.87 4.84 1.40
CA TRP A 240 6.61 4.29 1.86
C TRP A 240 5.43 4.72 0.99
N THR A 241 4.48 3.83 0.89
CA THR A 241 3.14 4.02 0.32
C THR A 241 2.12 3.99 1.46
N VAL A 242 0.96 4.56 1.28
CA VAL A 242 -0.18 4.38 2.16
C VAL A 242 -1.39 3.90 1.40
N SER A 243 -1.99 2.82 1.88
CA SER A 243 -3.23 2.23 1.39
C SER A 243 -4.33 2.42 2.44
N GLY A 244 -5.29 3.30 2.15
CA GLY A 244 -6.46 3.50 3.00
C GLY A 244 -7.60 2.56 2.60
N VAL A 245 -8.09 1.72 3.51
CA VAL A 245 -9.14 0.75 3.21
C VAL A 245 -10.54 1.38 3.28
N GLY A 246 -11.33 1.21 2.23
CA GLY A 246 -12.70 1.69 2.13
C GLY A 246 -12.80 3.20 2.30
N ARG A 247 -13.56 3.67 3.29
CA ARG A 247 -13.77 5.12 3.55
C ARG A 247 -12.48 5.90 3.85
N PHE A 248 -11.40 5.22 4.18
CA PHE A 248 -10.10 5.83 4.50
C PHE A 248 -9.21 6.05 3.28
N GLU A 249 -9.55 5.50 2.11
CA GLU A 249 -8.77 5.62 0.88
C GLU A 249 -8.43 7.09 0.57
N TYR A 250 -9.44 7.90 0.30
CA TYR A 250 -9.23 9.31 -0.08
C TYR A 250 -8.49 10.14 0.99
N PRO A 251 -8.85 10.08 2.29
CA PRO A 251 -8.08 10.77 3.33
C PRO A 251 -6.62 10.34 3.41
N MET A 252 -6.33 9.03 3.34
CA MET A 252 -4.97 8.52 3.51
C MET A 252 -4.08 8.84 2.32
N VAL A 253 -4.54 8.65 1.08
CA VAL A 253 -3.75 9.02 -0.10
C VAL A 253 -3.46 10.52 -0.14
N THR A 254 -4.44 11.36 0.23
CA THR A 254 -4.24 12.82 0.31
C THR A 254 -3.15 13.17 1.32
N MET A 255 -3.21 12.58 2.51
CA MET A 255 -2.19 12.80 3.56
C MET A 255 -0.83 12.21 3.16
N GLY A 256 -0.81 11.04 2.52
CA GLY A 256 0.41 10.40 2.00
C GLY A 256 1.17 11.34 1.07
N ILE A 257 0.49 11.92 0.10
CA ILE A 257 1.07 12.90 -0.84
C ILE A 257 1.62 14.13 -0.10
N LEU A 258 0.85 14.70 0.82
CA LEU A 258 1.25 15.89 1.59
C LEU A 258 2.45 15.62 2.49
N MET A 259 2.62 14.40 2.98
CA MET A 259 3.71 13.98 3.85
C MET A 259 4.96 13.49 3.10
N GLY A 260 4.91 13.44 1.76
CA GLY A 260 6.03 13.01 0.92
C GLY A 260 6.18 11.49 0.82
N GLY A 261 5.11 10.75 1.06
CA GLY A 261 4.97 9.34 0.74
C GLY A 261 4.44 9.12 -0.68
N HIS A 262 4.19 7.85 -1.00
CA HIS A 262 3.55 7.38 -2.23
C HIS A 262 2.14 6.87 -1.93
N VAL A 263 1.36 6.53 -2.94
CA VAL A 263 -0.04 6.15 -2.82
C VAL A 263 -0.40 5.00 -3.75
#